data_faf32f312896daffc08d6bc12655a9ee
#
_entry.id   faf32f312896daffc08d6bc12655a9ee
#
_cell.length_a   1.000
_cell.length_b   1.000
_cell.length_c   1.000
_cell.angle_alpha   90.00
_cell.angle_beta   90.00
_cell.angle_gamma   90.00
#
_symmetry.space_group_name_H-M   'P 1'
#
loop_
_entity.id
_entity.type
_entity.pdbx_description
1 polymer ?
#
loop_
_entity_poly.entity_id
_entity_poly.type
_entity_poly.pdbx_seq_one_letter_code
_entity_poly.pdbx_strand_id
1 'polypeptide(L)'
;MIVWPAAGDGTYGPSALVRHVRFERTESAVDDAHRSADGGAGRIFVDAASSEGAFEVPAGSRVLVGAGPSVFVRRCRRRCVVRGVVHHWELEVG
;
A
#
# COMPACT_ATOMS: atom_id res chain seq x y z
N MET A 1 8.52 -2.08 -3.32
CA MET A 1 7.30 -1.28 -3.64
C MET A 1 7.72 0.10 -4.08
N ILE A 2 7.21 0.53 -5.20
CA ILE A 2 7.40 1.89 -5.68
C ILE A 2 6.17 2.67 -5.29
N VAL A 3 6.35 3.86 -4.72
CA VAL A 3 5.25 4.70 -4.27
C VAL A 3 5.33 6.04 -4.98
N TRP A 4 4.22 6.47 -5.55
CA TRP A 4 4.06 7.84 -6.03
C TRP A 4 3.12 8.53 -5.05
N PRO A 5 3.66 9.30 -4.07
CA PRO A 5 2.83 9.86 -3.01
C PRO A 5 1.84 10.88 -3.52
N ALA A 6 0.61 10.80 -3.04
CA ALA A 6 -0.41 11.76 -3.40
C ALA A 6 -0.07 13.12 -2.82
N ALA A 7 -0.19 14.15 -3.65
CA ALA A 7 0.11 15.52 -3.23
C ALA A 7 -1.12 16.28 -2.74
N GLY A 8 -2.28 15.67 -2.79
CA GLY A 8 -3.50 16.28 -2.27
C GLY A 8 -4.27 17.13 -3.28
N ASP A 9 -3.70 17.37 -4.45
CA ASP A 9 -4.33 18.18 -5.49
C ASP A 9 -4.57 17.39 -6.77
N GLY A 10 -4.53 16.07 -6.67
CA GLY A 10 -4.68 15.19 -7.84
C GLY A 10 -3.37 14.87 -8.53
N THR A 11 -2.26 15.42 -8.08
CA THR A 11 -0.95 15.11 -8.62
C THR A 11 -0.18 14.19 -7.67
N TYR A 12 0.98 13.74 -8.13
CA TYR A 12 1.84 12.85 -7.34
C TYR A 12 3.21 13.48 -7.19
N GLY A 13 3.82 13.24 -6.04
CA GLY A 13 5.20 13.62 -5.82
C GLY A 13 6.18 12.63 -6.46
N PRO A 14 7.50 12.89 -6.29
CA PRO A 14 8.51 11.99 -6.81
C PRO A 14 8.34 10.58 -6.25
N SER A 15 8.64 9.58 -7.06
CA SER A 15 8.51 8.20 -6.61
C SER A 15 9.53 7.90 -5.51
N ALA A 16 9.14 7.01 -4.62
CA ALA A 16 9.98 6.51 -3.55
C ALA A 16 9.96 5.00 -3.55
N LEU A 17 11.07 4.40 -3.13
CA LEU A 17 11.19 2.95 -3.05
C LEU A 17 11.10 2.53 -1.60
N VAL A 18 10.19 1.61 -1.30
CA VAL A 18 10.07 1.00 0.03
C VAL A 18 10.32 -0.49 -0.13
N ARG A 19 11.31 -1.01 0.57
CA ARG A 19 11.70 -2.41 0.45
C ARG A 19 11.10 -3.25 1.55
N HIS A 20 11.00 -4.55 1.30
CA HIS A 20 10.58 -5.55 2.30
C HIS A 20 9.17 -5.27 2.82
N VAL A 21 8.26 -5.04 1.89
CA VAL A 21 6.83 -4.93 2.21
C VAL A 21 6.18 -6.28 1.95
N ARG A 22 5.05 -6.52 2.61
CA ARG A 22 4.25 -7.71 2.39
C ARG A 22 2.92 -7.32 1.79
N PHE A 23 2.58 -7.94 0.68
CA PHE A 23 1.31 -7.70 0.02
C PHE A 23 0.42 -8.94 0.21
N GLU A 24 -0.71 -8.75 0.87
CA GLU A 24 -1.73 -9.77 0.99
C GLU A 24 -2.88 -9.41 0.08
N ARG A 25 -3.05 -10.16 -0.99
CA ARG A 25 -4.12 -9.89 -1.93
C ARG A 25 -5.43 -10.35 -1.35
N THR A 26 -6.46 -9.58 -1.61
CA THR A 26 -7.81 -9.97 -1.23
C THR A 26 -8.32 -10.97 -2.24
N GLU A 27 -8.76 -12.12 -1.72
CA GLU A 27 -9.41 -13.10 -2.55
C GLU A 27 -10.87 -13.13 -2.16
N SER A 28 -11.73 -13.09 -3.14
CA SER A 28 -13.14 -13.20 -2.89
C SER A 28 -13.56 -14.66 -3.07
N ALA A 29 -14.37 -15.14 -2.16
CA ALA A 29 -14.96 -16.46 -2.31
C ALA A 29 -15.94 -16.51 -3.46
N VAL A 30 -16.44 -15.40 -3.86
CA VAL A 30 -17.34 -15.33 -5.00
C VAL A 30 -16.48 -15.37 -6.23
N ASP A 31 -16.49 -16.47 -6.89
CA ASP A 31 -15.83 -16.50 -8.14
C ASP A 31 -16.59 -15.73 -9.14
N ASP A 32 -15.88 -14.94 -9.82
CA ASP A 32 -16.50 -14.31 -10.90
C ASP A 32 -15.45 -13.85 -11.87
N ALA A 33 -15.76 -13.95 -13.11
CA ALA A 33 -14.82 -13.65 -14.16
C ALA A 33 -14.43 -12.19 -14.18
N HIS A 34 -15.16 -11.35 -13.51
CA HIS A 34 -14.87 -9.93 -13.51
C HIS A 34 -13.73 -9.58 -12.57
N ARG A 35 -13.46 -10.46 -11.62
CA ARG A 35 -12.47 -10.16 -10.61
C ARG A 35 -11.06 -10.16 -11.11
N SER A 36 -10.83 -10.80 -12.21
CA SER A 36 -9.48 -10.83 -12.75
C SER A 36 -8.98 -9.43 -13.08
N ALA A 37 -9.89 -8.51 -13.29
CA ALA A 37 -9.50 -7.15 -13.58
C ALA A 37 -9.05 -6.40 -12.33
N ASP A 38 -9.35 -6.93 -11.17
CA ASP A 38 -9.07 -6.24 -9.91
C ASP A 38 -7.89 -6.82 -9.18
N GLY A 39 -7.03 -7.50 -9.86
CA GLY A 39 -5.95 -8.27 -9.23
C GLY A 39 -5.06 -7.55 -8.26
N GLY A 40 -5.29 -6.26 -8.05
CA GLY A 40 -4.46 -5.50 -7.15
C GLY A 40 -5.04 -5.21 -5.79
N ALA A 41 -6.30 -5.60 -5.55
CA ALA A 41 -6.93 -5.28 -4.26
C ALA A 41 -6.30 -6.09 -3.13
N GLY A 42 -6.15 -5.48 -1.97
CA GLY A 42 -5.59 -6.15 -0.81
C GLY A 42 -5.06 -5.20 0.23
N ARG A 43 -4.09 -5.71 0.99
CA ARG A 43 -3.41 -4.92 2.02
C ARG A 43 -1.91 -5.03 1.83
N ILE A 44 -1.23 -3.93 2.03
CA ILE A 44 0.22 -3.90 2.04
C ILE A 44 0.66 -3.54 3.44
N PHE A 45 1.58 -4.33 3.98
CA PHE A 45 2.14 -4.11 5.32
C PHE A 45 3.53 -3.53 5.16
N VAL A 46 3.73 -2.35 5.75
CA VAL A 46 5.01 -1.64 5.73
C VAL A 46 5.48 -1.56 7.17
N ASP A 47 6.58 -2.24 7.46
CA ASP A 47 7.11 -2.31 8.83
C ASP A 47 8.03 -1.13 9.09
N ALA A 48 7.83 -0.46 10.23
CA ALA A 48 8.59 0.76 10.53
C ALA A 48 10.09 0.49 10.71
N ALA A 49 10.45 -0.71 11.16
CA ALA A 49 11.84 -1.05 11.42
C ALA A 49 12.47 -1.84 10.27
N SER A 50 11.72 -2.76 9.67
CA SER A 50 12.27 -3.71 8.70
C SER A 50 12.14 -3.25 7.26
N SER A 51 11.14 -2.44 6.94
CA SER A 51 10.95 -1.96 5.58
C SER A 51 11.85 -0.74 5.35
N GLU A 52 12.86 -0.91 4.51
CA GLU A 52 13.73 0.21 4.19
C GLU A 52 12.96 1.27 3.43
N GLY A 53 13.17 2.52 3.82
CA GLY A 53 12.47 3.65 3.20
C GLY A 53 11.05 3.83 3.69
N ALA A 54 10.65 3.15 4.77
CA ALA A 54 9.28 3.19 5.26
C ALA A 54 8.85 4.60 5.63
N PHE A 55 7.63 4.93 5.26
CA PHE A 55 7.01 6.19 5.64
C PHE A 55 5.50 6.03 5.58
N GLU A 56 4.78 6.98 6.13
CA GLU A 56 3.32 6.93 6.11
C GLU A 56 2.83 7.36 4.74
N VAL A 57 2.32 6.39 3.99
CA VAL A 57 1.89 6.61 2.61
C VAL A 57 0.50 7.23 2.60
N PRO A 58 0.34 8.42 2.02
CA PRO A 58 -0.96 9.08 2.03
C PRO A 58 -2.01 8.30 1.23
N ALA A 59 -3.26 8.38 1.67
CA ALA A 59 -4.36 7.84 0.88
C ALA A 59 -4.41 8.57 -0.47
N GLY A 60 -4.75 7.85 -1.52
CA GLY A 60 -4.72 8.39 -2.87
C GLY A 60 -3.42 8.15 -3.60
N SER A 61 -2.37 7.73 -2.90
CA SER A 61 -1.09 7.43 -3.53
C SER A 61 -1.21 6.24 -4.46
N ARG A 62 -0.35 6.21 -5.47
CA ARG A 62 -0.26 5.08 -6.39
C ARG A 62 0.92 4.22 -5.97
N VAL A 63 0.74 2.91 -5.97
CA VAL A 63 1.80 2.00 -5.57
C VAL A 63 1.91 0.85 -6.56
N LEU A 64 3.13 0.32 -6.69
CA LEU A 64 3.44 -0.81 -7.55
C LEU A 64 4.28 -1.79 -6.75
N VAL A 65 3.78 -3.01 -6.60
CA VAL A 65 4.50 -4.07 -5.90
C VAL A 65 4.82 -5.16 -6.89
N GLY A 66 6.11 -5.42 -7.08
CA GLY A 66 6.56 -6.45 -7.98
C GLY A 66 6.18 -6.16 -9.42
N ALA A 67 5.77 -7.19 -10.14
CA ALA A 67 5.41 -7.08 -11.54
C ALA A 67 3.91 -6.93 -11.76
N GLY A 68 3.15 -6.79 -10.70
CA GLY A 68 1.71 -6.67 -10.81
C GLY A 68 1.26 -5.29 -11.30
N PRO A 69 -0.05 -5.10 -11.41
CA PRO A 69 -0.57 -3.79 -11.79
C PRO A 69 -0.38 -2.79 -10.66
N SER A 70 -0.30 -1.52 -11.00
CA SER A 70 -0.29 -0.49 -9.98
C SER A 70 -1.68 -0.36 -9.39
N VAL A 71 -1.73 -0.01 -8.11
CA VAL A 71 -2.99 0.16 -7.38
C VAL A 71 -2.92 1.46 -6.61
N PHE A 72 -4.06 1.88 -6.07
CA PHE A 72 -4.15 3.11 -5.30
C PHE A 72 -4.38 2.79 -3.83
N VAL A 73 -3.74 3.57 -2.96
CA VAL A 73 -3.95 3.45 -1.52
C VAL A 73 -5.27 4.12 -1.18
N ARG A 74 -6.19 3.33 -0.65
CA ARG A 74 -7.50 3.83 -0.24
C ARG A 74 -7.49 4.30 1.18
N ARG A 75 -6.68 3.65 2.02
CA ARG A 75 -6.57 3.98 3.43
C ARG A 75 -5.22 3.54 3.93
N CYS A 76 -4.63 4.34 4.80
CA CYS A 76 -3.39 4.01 5.49
C CYS A 76 -3.69 4.00 6.98
N ARG A 77 -3.51 2.85 7.63
CA ARG A 77 -3.72 2.70 9.07
C ARG A 77 -2.38 2.59 9.75
N ARG A 78 -2.20 3.43 10.75
CA ARG A 78 -1.01 3.39 11.59
C ARG A 78 -1.28 2.43 12.73
N ARG A 79 -0.38 1.46 12.92
CA ARG A 79 -0.48 0.51 14.02
C ARG A 79 0.70 0.73 14.96
N CYS A 80 0.38 1.08 16.20
CA CYS A 80 1.39 1.39 17.20
C CYS A 80 1.40 0.33 18.28
N VAL A 81 2.60 -0.05 18.77
CA VAL A 81 2.72 -0.96 19.90
C VAL A 81 2.71 -0.18 21.20
N VAL A 82 3.27 1.02 21.20
CA VAL A 82 3.18 1.94 22.32
C VAL A 82 2.79 3.30 21.76
N ARG A 83 2.29 4.15 22.64
CA ARG A 83 1.82 5.47 22.24
C ARG A 83 2.92 6.23 21.51
N GLY A 84 2.61 6.67 20.31
CA GLY A 84 3.51 7.49 19.53
C GLY A 84 4.61 6.75 18.79
N VAL A 85 4.69 5.42 18.95
CA VAL A 85 5.70 4.62 18.26
C VAL A 85 5.01 3.72 17.26
N VAL A 86 5.21 3.98 15.98
CA VAL A 86 4.59 3.19 14.92
C VAL A 86 5.34 1.87 14.78
N HIS A 87 4.60 0.77 14.82
CA HIS A 87 5.14 -0.55 14.54
C HIS A 87 5.09 -0.84 13.06
N HIS A 88 3.95 -0.60 12.43
CA HIS A 88 3.79 -0.79 10.99
C HIS A 88 2.59 0.02 10.50
N TRP A 89 2.50 0.13 9.18
CA TRP A 89 1.34 0.69 8.51
C TRP A 89 0.67 -0.41 7.70
N GLU A 90 -0.67 -0.36 7.66
CA GLU A 90 -1.47 -1.23 6.81
C GLU A 90 -2.11 -0.36 5.74
N LEU A 91 -1.77 -0.62 4.50
CA LEU A 91 -2.32 0.12 3.37
C LEU A 91 -3.42 -0.73 2.73
N GLU A 92 -4.63 -0.21 2.72
CA GLU A 92 -5.72 -0.85 1.96
C GLU A 92 -5.64 -0.31 0.55
N VAL A 93 -5.50 -1.20 -0.41
CA VAL A 93 -5.25 -0.83 -1.81
C VAL A 93 -6.27 -1.49 -2.74
N GLY A 94 -6.42 -0.87 -3.88
CA GLY A 94 -7.33 -1.41 -4.89
C GLY A 94 -7.43 -0.60 -6.16
#